data_c27577958390c61bdc65d4b0576ff2e3
#
_entry.id   c27577958390c61bdc65d4b0576ff2e3
#
_cell.length_a   1.000
_cell.length_b   1.000
_cell.length_c   1.000
_cell.angle_alpha   90.00
_cell.angle_beta   90.00
_cell.angle_gamma   90.00
#
_symmetry.space_group_name_H-M   'P 1'
#
loop_
_entity.id
_entity.type
_entity.pdbx_description
1 polymer ?
#
loop_
_entity_poly.entity_id
_entity_poly.type
_entity_poly.pdbx_seq_one_letter_code
_entity_poly.pdbx_strand_id
1 'polypeptide(L)'
;MKEINIAKMIAKKRKEKKITQDELAKYLGVSKAAISKWETGQSYPDITFLPILASYFNVSIDELIGYEPQMMKEEIKSLYQRLCHDFTTRPFNDVIEECQDIIRKYYSCFPLLFQMGVLIINHSMLDSNQTQKLNEQAKSLFERVKLNSKDVDLAKQAQMVEAYCCLLLNEPQEALVLLEGSQKPQLSGEVLQATAYQMLGQLDEAKAALQISLFKSLISIVEAFPMLLSLGGVDQFEEIVSRFMKVEEAFELRKLNPYVVMPILLVVAQGYVQLGKVEKALDYLDDYSKLCTYDFYPLKFRGTPFFDVIEDWYETFDLGNIVPRDEVLIKKSMKDALLQNPVFTVLHENERFTHLVNRLGE
;
A
#
# COMPACT_ATOMS: atom_id res chain seq x y z
N MET A 1 12.20 15.83 -13.68
CA MET A 1 12.60 16.86 -12.67
C MET A 1 11.75 18.06 -12.93
N LYS A 2 10.98 18.56 -11.91
CA LYS A 2 10.41 19.91 -12.05
C LYS A 2 11.64 20.80 -12.30
N GLU A 3 11.66 21.52 -13.41
CA GLU A 3 12.75 22.46 -13.71
C GLU A 3 12.91 23.44 -12.56
N ILE A 4 14.15 23.79 -12.23
CA ILE A 4 14.44 24.83 -11.25
C ILE A 4 13.71 26.10 -11.69
N ASN A 5 12.67 26.49 -10.95
CA ASN A 5 11.77 27.56 -11.35
C ASN A 5 12.12 28.91 -10.69
N ILE A 6 13.43 29.08 -10.36
CA ILE A 6 13.93 30.25 -9.67
C ILE A 6 13.59 31.56 -10.37
N ALA A 7 13.57 31.55 -11.72
CA ALA A 7 13.26 32.74 -12.52
C ALA A 7 11.88 33.30 -12.19
N LYS A 8 10.86 32.45 -12.26
CA LYS A 8 9.48 32.85 -11.94
C LYS A 8 9.31 33.22 -10.48
N MET A 9 10.06 32.53 -9.58
CA MET A 9 9.96 32.79 -8.15
C MET A 9 10.57 34.15 -7.78
N ILE A 10 11.75 34.48 -8.30
CA ILE A 10 12.37 35.81 -8.09
C ILE A 10 11.42 36.90 -8.61
N ALA A 11 10.89 36.76 -9.84
CA ALA A 11 9.99 37.75 -10.41
C ALA A 11 8.68 37.90 -9.60
N LYS A 12 8.11 36.79 -9.13
CA LYS A 12 6.91 36.77 -8.28
C LYS A 12 7.16 37.48 -6.96
N LYS A 13 8.17 37.05 -6.19
CA LYS A 13 8.47 37.59 -4.85
C LYS A 13 8.89 39.06 -4.89
N ARG A 14 9.61 39.47 -5.92
CA ARG A 14 9.94 40.90 -6.14
C ARG A 14 8.66 41.74 -6.35
N LYS A 15 7.74 41.25 -7.20
CA LYS A 15 6.45 41.94 -7.44
C LYS A 15 5.57 41.99 -6.19
N GLU A 16 5.53 40.91 -5.42
CA GLU A 16 4.82 40.87 -4.13
C GLU A 16 5.36 41.92 -3.14
N LYS A 17 6.67 42.13 -3.12
CA LYS A 17 7.30 43.20 -2.33
C LYS A 17 7.18 44.62 -2.96
N LYS A 18 6.59 44.72 -4.15
CA LYS A 18 6.39 45.97 -4.88
C LYS A 18 7.68 46.75 -5.15
N ILE A 19 8.79 46.06 -5.37
CA ILE A 19 10.09 46.64 -5.69
C ILE A 19 10.44 46.47 -7.17
N THR A 20 11.27 47.36 -7.69
CA THR A 20 11.79 47.32 -9.06
C THR A 20 12.95 46.34 -9.19
N GLN A 21 13.30 45.95 -10.42
CA GLN A 21 14.55 45.19 -10.68
C GLN A 21 15.80 45.95 -10.26
N ASP A 22 15.76 47.27 -10.37
CA ASP A 22 16.90 48.14 -10.00
C ASP A 22 17.12 48.18 -8.48
N GLU A 23 16.06 48.23 -7.69
CA GLU A 23 16.12 48.17 -6.24
C GLU A 23 16.65 46.82 -5.74
N LEU A 24 16.18 45.74 -6.35
CA LEU A 24 16.71 44.41 -6.03
C LEU A 24 18.17 44.25 -6.41
N ALA A 25 18.55 44.77 -7.59
CA ALA A 25 19.95 44.78 -8.07
C ALA A 25 20.86 45.54 -7.13
N LYS A 26 20.44 46.72 -6.69
CA LYS A 26 21.19 47.58 -5.72
C LYS A 26 21.36 46.86 -4.38
N TYR A 27 20.32 46.16 -3.89
CA TYR A 27 20.42 45.43 -2.63
C TYR A 27 21.42 44.27 -2.71
N LEU A 28 21.44 43.54 -3.82
CA LEU A 28 22.32 42.38 -4.03
C LEU A 28 23.73 42.76 -4.51
N GLY A 29 23.98 44.04 -4.85
CA GLY A 29 25.27 44.48 -5.40
C GLY A 29 25.53 43.97 -6.83
N VAL A 30 24.49 43.73 -7.63
CA VAL A 30 24.57 43.24 -9.02
C VAL A 30 23.97 44.26 -10.00
N SER A 31 24.15 44.04 -11.30
CA SER A 31 23.55 44.92 -12.30
C SER A 31 22.04 44.59 -12.48
N LYS A 32 21.25 45.61 -12.85
CA LYS A 32 19.83 45.42 -13.25
C LYS A 32 19.68 44.38 -14.37
N ALA A 33 20.65 44.35 -15.31
CA ALA A 33 20.69 43.39 -16.38
C ALA A 33 20.83 41.95 -15.90
N ALA A 34 21.55 41.71 -14.78
CA ALA A 34 21.64 40.39 -14.16
C ALA A 34 20.29 39.96 -13.60
N ILE A 35 19.59 40.82 -12.85
CA ILE A 35 18.23 40.53 -12.34
C ILE A 35 17.26 40.23 -13.48
N SER A 36 17.29 41.00 -14.56
CA SER A 36 16.44 40.78 -15.74
C SER A 36 16.70 39.42 -16.37
N LYS A 37 17.97 39.00 -16.50
CA LYS A 37 18.33 37.68 -17.04
C LYS A 37 17.89 36.54 -16.11
N TRP A 38 17.97 36.72 -14.80
CA TRP A 38 17.48 35.73 -13.83
C TRP A 38 15.97 35.58 -13.89
N GLU A 39 15.22 36.69 -13.95
CA GLU A 39 13.76 36.66 -14.04
C GLU A 39 13.21 36.13 -15.37
N THR A 40 13.98 36.24 -16.45
CA THR A 40 13.67 35.69 -17.77
C THR A 40 14.16 34.27 -18.00
N GLY A 41 14.94 33.71 -17.05
CA GLY A 41 15.50 32.37 -17.19
C GLY A 41 16.70 32.28 -18.14
N GLN A 42 17.24 33.41 -18.61
CA GLN A 42 18.43 33.44 -19.49
C GLN A 42 19.72 33.07 -18.76
N SER A 43 19.76 33.29 -17.44
CA SER A 43 20.81 32.84 -16.56
C SER A 43 20.29 32.58 -15.16
N TYR A 44 21.06 31.85 -14.35
CA TYR A 44 20.75 31.60 -12.95
C TYR A 44 21.61 32.55 -12.06
N PRO A 45 21.12 32.92 -10.84
CA PRO A 45 21.97 33.49 -9.81
C PRO A 45 23.10 32.52 -9.45
N ASP A 46 24.28 33.06 -9.12
CA ASP A 46 25.31 32.25 -8.47
C ASP A 46 24.76 31.70 -7.14
N ILE A 47 25.21 30.52 -6.76
CA ILE A 47 24.74 29.81 -5.56
C ILE A 47 24.89 30.65 -4.29
N THR A 48 25.86 31.56 -4.25
CA THR A 48 26.12 32.46 -3.12
C THR A 48 25.02 33.49 -2.93
N PHE A 49 24.23 33.81 -3.96
CA PHE A 49 23.09 34.72 -3.86
C PHE A 49 21.82 34.02 -3.33
N LEU A 50 21.75 32.68 -3.35
CA LEU A 50 20.52 31.97 -2.92
C LEU A 50 20.15 32.26 -1.46
N PRO A 51 21.10 32.19 -0.47
CA PRO A 51 20.79 32.54 0.92
C PRO A 51 20.34 33.99 1.09
N ILE A 52 20.96 34.92 0.33
CA ILE A 52 20.68 36.36 0.41
C ILE A 52 19.28 36.63 -0.15
N LEU A 53 18.94 36.05 -1.30
CA LEU A 53 17.63 36.15 -1.91
C LEU A 53 16.53 35.53 -1.04
N ALA A 54 16.78 34.33 -0.48
CA ALA A 54 15.88 33.65 0.41
C ALA A 54 15.59 34.49 1.66
N SER A 55 16.60 35.01 2.29
CA SER A 55 16.47 35.92 3.42
C SER A 55 15.76 37.22 3.07
N TYR A 56 16.12 37.85 1.94
CA TYR A 56 15.47 39.08 1.48
C TYR A 56 13.97 38.92 1.20
N PHE A 57 13.58 37.79 0.60
CA PHE A 57 12.19 37.48 0.31
C PHE A 57 11.44 36.80 1.48
N ASN A 58 12.13 36.46 2.56
CA ASN A 58 11.61 35.73 3.71
C ASN A 58 10.98 34.38 3.28
N VAL A 59 11.76 33.61 2.56
CA VAL A 59 11.41 32.26 2.07
C VAL A 59 12.57 31.30 2.33
N SER A 60 12.33 29.99 2.26
CA SER A 60 13.41 29.00 2.23
C SER A 60 14.14 28.99 0.87
N ILE A 61 15.35 28.44 0.83
CA ILE A 61 16.06 28.22 -0.44
C ILE A 61 15.26 27.29 -1.33
N ASP A 62 14.65 26.24 -0.76
CA ASP A 62 13.82 25.29 -1.50
C ASP A 62 12.63 25.99 -2.15
N GLU A 63 11.92 26.83 -1.42
CA GLU A 63 10.83 27.64 -1.97
C GLU A 63 11.34 28.59 -3.06
N LEU A 64 12.52 29.23 -2.87
CA LEU A 64 13.11 30.14 -3.82
C LEU A 64 13.45 29.46 -5.16
N ILE A 65 13.98 28.24 -5.12
CA ILE A 65 14.30 27.47 -6.34
C ILE A 65 13.11 26.69 -6.89
N GLY A 66 11.97 26.72 -6.19
CA GLY A 66 10.78 25.96 -6.55
C GLY A 66 10.97 24.46 -6.39
N TYR A 67 11.84 24.05 -5.46
CA TYR A 67 12.10 22.65 -5.15
C TYR A 67 11.07 22.13 -4.15
N GLU A 68 10.25 21.20 -4.60
CA GLU A 68 9.33 20.44 -3.77
C GLU A 68 9.84 19.00 -3.68
N PRO A 69 10.60 18.65 -2.63
CA PRO A 69 11.20 17.30 -2.51
C PRO A 69 10.17 16.23 -2.19
N GLN A 70 8.98 16.64 -1.82
CA GLN A 70 7.88 15.77 -1.42
C GLN A 70 6.73 15.85 -2.42
N MET A 71 6.06 14.71 -2.61
CA MET A 71 4.79 14.63 -3.32
C MET A 71 3.66 14.63 -2.28
N MET A 72 2.59 15.35 -2.55
CA MET A 72 1.44 15.40 -1.66
C MET A 72 0.70 14.06 -1.65
N LYS A 73 0.02 13.74 -0.55
CA LYS A 73 -0.72 12.48 -0.37
C LYS A 73 -1.66 12.17 -1.54
N GLU A 74 -2.43 13.15 -1.99
CA GLU A 74 -3.37 12.99 -3.10
C GLU A 74 -2.67 12.76 -4.44
N GLU A 75 -1.50 13.36 -4.65
CA GLU A 75 -0.67 13.13 -5.84
C GLU A 75 -0.11 11.70 -5.84
N ILE A 76 0.34 11.19 -4.68
CA ILE A 76 0.81 9.81 -4.51
C ILE A 76 -0.33 8.84 -4.81
N LYS A 77 -1.51 9.07 -4.24
CA LYS A 77 -2.71 8.26 -4.47
C LYS A 77 -3.06 8.19 -5.97
N SER A 78 -3.15 9.35 -6.62
CA SER A 78 -3.47 9.43 -8.05
C SER A 78 -2.42 8.76 -8.93
N LEU A 79 -1.14 8.95 -8.60
CA LEU A 79 -0.02 8.30 -9.29
C LEU A 79 -0.07 6.78 -9.13
N TYR A 80 -0.30 6.29 -7.92
CA TYR A 80 -0.40 4.86 -7.64
C TYR A 80 -1.53 4.21 -8.45
N GLN A 81 -2.74 4.81 -8.44
CA GLN A 81 -3.89 4.31 -9.19
C GLN A 81 -3.61 4.26 -10.70
N ARG A 82 -2.99 5.30 -11.25
CA ARG A 82 -2.60 5.35 -12.66
C ARG A 82 -1.64 4.22 -13.00
N LEU A 83 -0.57 4.04 -12.22
CA LEU A 83 0.43 2.99 -12.47
C LEU A 83 -0.16 1.58 -12.31
N CYS A 84 -1.08 1.36 -11.35
CA CYS A 84 -1.83 0.10 -11.25
C CYS A 84 -2.59 -0.21 -12.55
N HIS A 85 -3.28 0.79 -13.12
CA HIS A 85 -4.00 0.65 -14.37
C HIS A 85 -3.03 0.44 -15.55
N ASP A 86 -1.91 1.15 -15.57
CA ASP A 86 -0.89 1.04 -16.62
C ASP A 86 -0.33 -0.40 -16.73
N PHE A 87 -0.23 -1.15 -15.65
CA PHE A 87 0.16 -2.58 -15.68
C PHE A 87 -0.82 -3.48 -16.44
N THR A 88 -2.05 -3.03 -16.71
CA THR A 88 -3.03 -3.76 -17.53
C THR A 88 -3.05 -3.33 -19.00
N THR A 89 -2.55 -2.13 -19.30
CA THR A 89 -2.74 -1.48 -20.61
C THR A 89 -1.44 -1.20 -21.36
N ARG A 90 -0.29 -1.24 -20.66
CA ARG A 90 1.04 -0.95 -21.24
C ARG A 90 1.98 -2.13 -21.06
N PRO A 91 3.07 -2.21 -21.88
CA PRO A 91 4.11 -3.22 -21.67
C PRO A 91 4.70 -3.13 -20.25
N PHE A 92 4.84 -4.28 -19.59
CA PHE A 92 5.33 -4.38 -18.21
C PHE A 92 6.63 -3.61 -17.97
N ASN A 93 7.61 -3.77 -18.88
CA ASN A 93 8.92 -3.14 -18.75
C ASN A 93 8.86 -1.62 -18.81
N ASP A 94 7.98 -1.05 -19.65
CA ASP A 94 7.82 0.40 -19.77
C ASP A 94 7.27 1.00 -18.45
N VAL A 95 6.34 0.30 -17.80
CA VAL A 95 5.77 0.73 -16.52
C VAL A 95 6.81 0.62 -15.40
N ILE A 96 7.60 -0.46 -15.37
CA ILE A 96 8.68 -0.61 -14.37
C ILE A 96 9.77 0.44 -14.58
N GLU A 97 10.15 0.77 -15.81
CA GLU A 97 11.12 1.84 -16.09
C GLU A 97 10.60 3.20 -15.59
N GLU A 98 9.33 3.52 -15.84
CA GLU A 98 8.69 4.72 -15.31
C GLU A 98 8.69 4.75 -13.78
N CYS A 99 8.40 3.61 -13.12
CA CYS A 99 8.49 3.49 -11.66
C CYS A 99 9.91 3.81 -11.16
N GLN A 100 10.94 3.30 -11.83
CA GLN A 100 12.33 3.56 -11.46
C GLN A 100 12.70 5.03 -11.66
N ASP A 101 12.21 5.70 -12.71
CA ASP A 101 12.42 7.12 -12.93
C ASP A 101 11.77 7.97 -11.85
N ILE A 102 10.56 7.61 -11.42
CA ILE A 102 9.86 8.26 -10.31
C ILE A 102 10.63 8.10 -9.00
N ILE A 103 11.11 6.89 -8.69
CA ILE A 103 11.90 6.59 -7.49
C ILE A 103 13.20 7.42 -7.49
N ARG A 104 13.88 7.54 -8.63
CA ARG A 104 15.09 8.36 -8.78
C ARG A 104 14.80 9.85 -8.57
N LYS A 105 13.70 10.32 -9.14
CA LYS A 105 13.28 11.73 -9.09
C LYS A 105 12.90 12.17 -7.67
N TYR A 106 12.19 11.33 -6.94
CA TYR A 106 11.68 11.62 -5.59
C TYR A 106 12.44 10.81 -4.53
N TYR A 107 13.76 10.85 -4.60
CA TYR A 107 14.67 10.01 -3.82
C TYR A 107 14.46 10.08 -2.30
N SER A 108 13.99 11.20 -1.76
CA SER A 108 13.77 11.43 -0.32
C SER A 108 12.28 11.58 0.05
N CYS A 109 11.35 11.30 -0.86
CA CYS A 109 9.93 11.30 -0.57
C CYS A 109 9.52 9.91 -0.01
N PHE A 110 9.74 9.70 1.30
CA PHE A 110 9.55 8.38 1.91
C PHE A 110 8.13 7.83 1.81
N PRO A 111 7.03 8.62 1.95
CA PRO A 111 5.70 8.11 1.69
C PRO A 111 5.52 7.59 0.26
N LEU A 112 6.04 8.30 -0.75
CA LEU A 112 6.02 7.82 -2.13
C LEU A 112 6.85 6.56 -2.32
N LEU A 113 8.08 6.51 -1.77
CA LEU A 113 8.96 5.34 -1.89
C LEU A 113 8.34 4.10 -1.26
N PHE A 114 7.63 4.25 -0.15
CA PHE A 114 6.88 3.16 0.46
C PHE A 114 5.80 2.64 -0.50
N GLN A 115 4.98 3.53 -1.07
CA GLN A 115 3.93 3.14 -2.01
C GLN A 115 4.48 2.56 -3.31
N MET A 116 5.63 3.03 -3.80
CA MET A 116 6.32 2.44 -4.97
C MET A 116 6.83 1.03 -4.68
N GLY A 117 7.35 0.78 -3.46
CA GLY A 117 7.70 -0.57 -3.02
C GLY A 117 6.49 -1.50 -2.99
N VAL A 118 5.37 -1.06 -2.43
CA VAL A 118 4.10 -1.80 -2.40
C VAL A 118 3.62 -2.10 -3.84
N LEU A 119 3.66 -1.12 -4.73
CA LEU A 119 3.28 -1.29 -6.14
C LEU A 119 4.14 -2.37 -6.81
N ILE A 120 5.45 -2.32 -6.64
CA ILE A 120 6.40 -3.28 -7.24
C ILE A 120 6.12 -4.69 -6.75
N ILE A 121 5.96 -4.92 -5.44
CA ILE A 121 5.68 -6.27 -4.90
C ILE A 121 4.39 -6.83 -5.47
N ASN A 122 3.34 -6.01 -5.52
CA ASN A 122 2.01 -6.44 -5.99
C ASN A 122 1.98 -6.79 -7.49
N HIS A 123 2.97 -6.36 -8.27
CA HIS A 123 3.03 -6.58 -9.72
C HIS A 123 4.24 -7.40 -10.16
N SER A 124 5.21 -7.71 -9.28
CA SER A 124 6.45 -8.42 -9.61
C SER A 124 6.21 -9.79 -10.25
N MET A 125 5.15 -10.49 -9.85
CA MET A 125 4.79 -11.81 -10.39
C MET A 125 4.28 -11.81 -11.84
N LEU A 126 4.02 -10.63 -12.44
CA LEU A 126 3.57 -10.52 -13.84
C LEU A 126 4.68 -10.88 -14.84
N ASP A 127 5.95 -10.80 -14.42
CA ASP A 127 7.10 -11.26 -15.20
C ASP A 127 8.00 -12.13 -14.31
N SER A 128 7.88 -13.46 -14.47
CA SER A 128 8.62 -14.44 -13.67
C SER A 128 10.15 -14.30 -13.78
N ASN A 129 10.67 -13.76 -14.89
CA ASN A 129 12.11 -13.55 -15.08
C ASN A 129 12.65 -12.38 -14.26
N GLN A 130 11.80 -11.45 -13.85
CA GLN A 130 12.17 -10.26 -13.10
C GLN A 130 11.71 -10.26 -11.65
N THR A 131 10.86 -11.22 -11.25
CA THR A 131 10.25 -11.28 -9.92
C THR A 131 11.28 -11.13 -8.80
N GLN A 132 12.37 -11.90 -8.83
CA GLN A 132 13.40 -11.83 -7.79
C GLN A 132 14.03 -10.43 -7.72
N LYS A 133 14.49 -9.90 -8.86
CA LYS A 133 15.11 -8.56 -8.94
C LYS A 133 14.19 -7.45 -8.45
N LEU A 134 12.90 -7.53 -8.78
CA LEU A 134 11.92 -6.55 -8.36
C LEU A 134 11.62 -6.63 -6.86
N ASN A 135 11.58 -7.83 -6.29
CA ASN A 135 11.44 -8.02 -4.85
C ASN A 135 12.67 -7.52 -4.07
N GLU A 136 13.89 -7.72 -4.59
CA GLU A 136 15.13 -7.13 -4.05
C GLU A 136 15.08 -5.58 -4.10
N GLN A 137 14.61 -5.01 -5.20
CA GLN A 137 14.43 -3.58 -5.32
C GLN A 137 13.42 -3.03 -4.29
N ALA A 138 12.28 -3.70 -4.13
CA ALA A 138 11.26 -3.32 -3.16
C ALA A 138 11.81 -3.41 -1.73
N LYS A 139 12.52 -4.50 -1.38
CA LYS A 139 13.21 -4.66 -0.08
C LYS A 139 14.12 -3.46 0.20
N SER A 140 14.94 -3.05 -0.76
CA SER A 140 15.83 -1.89 -0.62
C SER A 140 15.08 -0.57 -0.43
N LEU A 141 13.90 -0.39 -1.05
CA LEU A 141 13.06 0.79 -0.82
C LEU A 141 12.52 0.83 0.61
N PHE A 142 12.03 -0.30 1.13
CA PHE A 142 11.52 -0.36 2.51
C PHE A 142 12.62 -0.18 3.53
N GLU A 143 13.80 -0.78 3.34
CA GLU A 143 14.98 -0.55 4.17
C GLU A 143 15.33 0.95 4.22
N ARG A 144 15.35 1.61 3.06
CA ARG A 144 15.62 3.05 2.98
C ARG A 144 14.57 3.89 3.71
N VAL A 145 13.29 3.56 3.58
CA VAL A 145 12.20 4.24 4.31
C VAL A 145 12.35 4.02 5.81
N LYS A 146 12.56 2.78 6.25
CA LYS A 146 12.79 2.41 7.66
C LYS A 146 13.92 3.22 8.30
N LEU A 147 15.04 3.34 7.61
CA LEU A 147 16.26 3.97 8.16
C LEU A 147 16.23 5.50 8.14
N ASN A 148 15.50 6.12 7.23
CA ASN A 148 15.61 7.56 6.97
C ASN A 148 14.32 8.35 7.20
N SER A 149 13.16 7.68 7.31
CA SER A 149 11.91 8.38 7.61
C SER A 149 11.91 8.92 9.04
N LYS A 150 11.45 10.18 9.20
CA LYS A 150 11.19 10.76 10.52
C LYS A 150 9.80 10.34 11.07
N ASP A 151 8.95 9.81 10.22
CA ASP A 151 7.66 9.25 10.59
C ASP A 151 7.89 7.84 11.15
N VAL A 152 7.68 7.69 12.45
CA VAL A 152 7.90 6.43 13.20
C VAL A 152 6.93 5.33 12.74
N ASP A 153 5.69 5.69 12.41
CA ASP A 153 4.68 4.71 12.00
C ASP A 153 4.96 4.23 10.58
N LEU A 154 5.36 5.12 9.67
CA LEU A 154 5.82 4.74 8.33
C LEU A 154 7.08 3.87 8.39
N ALA A 155 8.03 4.17 9.27
CA ALA A 155 9.24 3.36 9.45
C ALA A 155 8.91 1.95 9.96
N LYS A 156 7.97 1.81 10.91
CA LYS A 156 7.50 0.51 11.39
C LYS A 156 6.77 -0.28 10.29
N GLN A 157 5.89 0.37 9.52
CA GLN A 157 5.24 -0.27 8.39
C GLN A 157 6.26 -0.76 7.36
N ALA A 158 7.26 0.06 7.04
CA ALA A 158 8.34 -0.33 6.14
C ALA A 158 9.11 -1.55 6.64
N GLN A 159 9.41 -1.64 7.94
CA GLN A 159 10.05 -2.82 8.55
C GLN A 159 9.22 -4.10 8.37
N MET A 160 7.90 -4.03 8.53
CA MET A 160 7.02 -5.18 8.34
C MET A 160 6.99 -5.66 6.89
N VAL A 161 6.91 -4.71 5.93
CA VAL A 161 6.88 -5.06 4.51
C VAL A 161 8.28 -5.49 4.01
N GLU A 162 9.37 -4.96 4.58
CA GLU A 162 10.74 -5.45 4.35
C GLU A 162 10.89 -6.91 4.77
N ALA A 163 10.39 -7.27 5.97
CA ALA A 163 10.38 -8.67 6.42
C ALA A 163 9.56 -9.57 5.47
N TYR A 164 8.43 -9.07 4.94
CA TYR A 164 7.67 -9.79 3.92
C TYR A 164 8.48 -9.98 2.62
N CYS A 165 9.22 -8.96 2.18
CA CYS A 165 10.14 -9.10 1.03
C CYS A 165 11.21 -10.16 1.27
N CYS A 166 11.78 -10.24 2.47
CA CYS A 166 12.73 -11.29 2.84
C CYS A 166 12.11 -12.69 2.66
N LEU A 167 10.85 -12.87 3.05
CA LEU A 167 10.16 -14.16 2.83
C LEU A 167 9.94 -14.46 1.35
N LEU A 168 9.58 -13.47 0.52
CA LEU A 168 9.47 -13.62 -0.93
C LEU A 168 10.80 -13.97 -1.61
N LEU A 169 11.92 -13.55 -1.01
CA LEU A 169 13.29 -13.81 -1.47
C LEU A 169 13.89 -15.11 -0.87
N ASN A 170 13.11 -15.83 -0.08
CA ASN A 170 13.57 -17.04 0.66
C ASN A 170 14.72 -16.75 1.66
N GLU A 171 14.62 -15.62 2.35
CA GLU A 171 15.56 -15.13 3.38
C GLU A 171 14.89 -15.14 4.78
N PRO A 172 14.42 -16.28 5.31
CA PRO A 172 13.62 -16.33 6.53
C PRO A 172 14.37 -15.88 7.78
N GLN A 173 15.70 -16.05 7.84
CA GLN A 173 16.52 -15.62 8.96
C GLN A 173 16.53 -14.09 9.10
N GLU A 174 16.64 -13.36 7.97
CA GLU A 174 16.58 -11.91 7.98
C GLU A 174 15.19 -11.41 8.36
N ALA A 175 14.13 -12.06 7.88
CA ALA A 175 12.77 -11.76 8.29
C ALA A 175 12.58 -11.90 9.81
N LEU A 176 13.11 -12.96 10.42
CA LEU A 176 13.04 -13.16 11.88
C LEU A 176 13.79 -12.06 12.65
N VAL A 177 14.95 -11.61 12.17
CA VAL A 177 15.69 -10.49 12.78
C VAL A 177 14.86 -9.19 12.73
N LEU A 178 14.26 -8.89 11.59
CA LEU A 178 13.40 -7.70 11.43
C LEU A 178 12.16 -7.74 12.33
N LEU A 179 11.64 -8.93 12.61
CA LEU A 179 10.43 -9.16 13.43
C LEU A 179 10.75 -9.42 14.91
N GLU A 180 12.01 -9.29 15.33
CA GLU A 180 12.39 -9.48 16.73
C GLU A 180 11.60 -8.55 17.66
N GLY A 181 11.03 -9.12 18.71
CA GLY A 181 10.22 -8.39 19.68
C GLY A 181 8.74 -8.21 19.31
N SER A 182 8.29 -8.63 18.12
CA SER A 182 6.88 -8.58 17.71
C SER A 182 5.95 -9.41 18.62
N GLN A 183 6.47 -10.41 19.31
CA GLN A 183 5.72 -11.28 20.21
C GLN A 183 5.51 -10.70 21.63
N LYS A 184 6.10 -9.54 21.94
CA LYS A 184 5.95 -8.93 23.26
C LYS A 184 4.53 -8.38 23.42
N PRO A 185 3.86 -8.63 24.57
CA PRO A 185 2.55 -8.03 24.83
C PRO A 185 2.63 -6.50 24.76
N GLN A 186 1.68 -5.89 24.08
CA GLN A 186 1.55 -4.45 23.99
C GLN A 186 0.18 -4.01 24.50
N LEU A 187 0.12 -2.86 25.18
CA LEU A 187 -1.15 -2.23 25.52
C LEU A 187 -1.75 -1.68 24.21
N SER A 188 -3.07 -1.92 24.04
CA SER A 188 -3.77 -1.34 22.92
C SER A 188 -3.89 0.17 23.10
N GLY A 189 -3.24 0.92 22.24
CA GLY A 189 -3.33 2.39 22.22
C GLY A 189 -4.76 2.86 21.97
N GLU A 190 -5.50 2.16 21.12
CA GLU A 190 -6.88 2.48 20.77
C GLU A 190 -7.83 2.32 21.98
N VAL A 191 -7.62 1.32 22.83
CA VAL A 191 -8.41 1.12 24.04
C VAL A 191 -8.14 2.23 25.07
N LEU A 192 -6.87 2.63 25.23
CA LEU A 192 -6.51 3.77 26.07
C LEU A 192 -7.10 5.08 25.52
N GLN A 193 -7.06 5.26 24.22
CA GLN A 193 -7.63 6.42 23.54
C GLN A 193 -9.14 6.48 23.71
N ALA A 194 -9.84 5.35 23.56
CA ALA A 194 -11.28 5.26 23.82
C ALA A 194 -11.64 5.61 25.27
N THR A 195 -10.81 5.16 26.24
CA THR A 195 -11.00 5.53 27.65
C THR A 195 -10.86 7.05 27.84
N ALA A 196 -9.88 7.68 27.21
CA ALA A 196 -9.70 9.13 27.28
C ALA A 196 -10.87 9.88 26.64
N TYR A 197 -11.35 9.45 25.47
CA TYR A 197 -12.55 10.03 24.84
C TYR A 197 -13.78 9.88 25.70
N GLN A 198 -13.98 8.72 26.32
CA GLN A 198 -15.10 8.50 27.26
C GLN A 198 -15.03 9.46 28.45
N MET A 199 -13.85 9.67 29.03
CA MET A 199 -13.67 10.64 30.13
C MET A 199 -13.96 12.08 29.72
N LEU A 200 -13.77 12.41 28.43
CA LEU A 200 -14.11 13.72 27.85
C LEU A 200 -15.58 13.83 27.40
N GLY A 201 -16.38 12.75 27.52
CA GLY A 201 -17.76 12.71 27.04
C GLY A 201 -17.90 12.57 25.51
N GLN A 202 -16.82 12.29 24.81
CA GLN A 202 -16.75 12.10 23.35
C GLN A 202 -17.03 10.62 23.01
N LEU A 203 -18.31 10.23 23.09
CA LEU A 203 -18.71 8.81 23.02
C LEU A 203 -18.59 8.22 21.62
N ASP A 204 -18.80 9.01 20.57
CA ASP A 204 -18.69 8.55 19.19
C ASP A 204 -17.22 8.26 18.82
N GLU A 205 -16.30 9.14 19.22
CA GLU A 205 -14.86 8.94 19.06
C GLU A 205 -14.35 7.73 19.87
N ALA A 206 -14.89 7.54 21.10
CA ALA A 206 -14.57 6.36 21.89
C ALA A 206 -15.03 5.07 21.20
N LYS A 207 -16.27 5.05 20.68
CA LYS A 207 -16.81 3.92 19.91
C LYS A 207 -15.97 3.63 18.67
N ALA A 208 -15.60 4.67 17.91
CA ALA A 208 -14.78 4.54 16.72
C ALA A 208 -13.41 3.90 17.03
N ALA A 209 -12.71 4.37 18.07
CA ALA A 209 -11.43 3.82 18.49
C ALA A 209 -11.55 2.33 18.89
N LEU A 210 -12.62 1.94 19.59
CA LEU A 210 -12.86 0.54 19.96
C LEU A 210 -13.17 -0.34 18.76
N GLN A 211 -13.97 0.14 17.80
CA GLN A 211 -14.26 -0.62 16.56
C GLN A 211 -12.99 -0.84 15.73
N ILE A 212 -12.13 0.16 15.59
CA ILE A 212 -10.85 0.04 14.91
C ILE A 212 -9.97 -0.99 15.61
N SER A 213 -9.88 -0.96 16.96
CA SER A 213 -9.12 -1.93 17.74
C SER A 213 -9.61 -3.37 17.52
N LEU A 214 -10.93 -3.57 17.61
CA LEU A 214 -11.57 -4.87 17.38
C LEU A 214 -11.33 -5.36 15.95
N PHE A 215 -11.52 -4.50 14.95
CA PHE A 215 -11.30 -4.84 13.56
C PHE A 215 -9.86 -5.28 13.30
N LYS A 216 -8.87 -4.51 13.74
CA LYS A 216 -7.43 -4.86 13.60
C LYS A 216 -7.12 -6.22 14.25
N SER A 217 -7.64 -6.45 15.46
CA SER A 217 -7.45 -7.72 16.18
C SER A 217 -8.12 -8.89 15.45
N LEU A 218 -9.33 -8.68 14.94
CA LEU A 218 -10.06 -9.67 14.16
C LEU A 218 -9.31 -10.07 12.89
N ILE A 219 -8.80 -9.10 12.12
CA ILE A 219 -8.00 -9.38 10.92
C ILE A 219 -6.75 -10.17 11.29
N SER A 220 -6.03 -9.79 12.35
CA SER A 220 -4.84 -10.52 12.81
C SER A 220 -5.14 -11.97 13.21
N ILE A 221 -6.29 -12.22 13.87
CA ILE A 221 -6.75 -13.59 14.16
C ILE A 221 -6.98 -14.38 12.87
N VAL A 222 -7.67 -13.76 11.91
CA VAL A 222 -8.07 -14.42 10.67
C VAL A 222 -6.87 -14.75 9.79
N GLU A 223 -5.90 -13.85 9.69
CA GLU A 223 -4.65 -14.04 8.93
C GLU A 223 -3.79 -15.21 9.43
N ALA A 224 -3.95 -15.63 10.69
CA ALA A 224 -3.21 -16.76 11.22
C ALA A 224 -3.77 -18.13 10.76
N PHE A 225 -5.06 -18.23 10.38
CA PHE A 225 -5.70 -19.50 10.05
C PHE A 225 -5.08 -20.23 8.85
N PRO A 226 -4.75 -19.61 7.70
CA PRO A 226 -4.14 -20.31 6.58
C PRO A 226 -2.84 -21.02 6.97
N MET A 227 -2.00 -20.35 7.74
CA MET A 227 -0.74 -20.94 8.21
C MET A 227 -0.98 -22.06 9.22
N LEU A 228 -1.90 -21.89 10.17
CA LEU A 228 -2.27 -22.94 11.12
C LEU A 228 -2.83 -24.18 10.41
N LEU A 229 -3.63 -24.00 9.37
CA LEU A 229 -4.15 -25.11 8.55
C LEU A 229 -3.02 -25.84 7.80
N SER A 230 -2.00 -25.11 7.34
CA SER A 230 -0.87 -25.70 6.63
C SER A 230 0.11 -26.42 7.57
N LEU A 231 0.25 -25.95 8.82
CA LEU A 231 1.14 -26.54 9.84
C LEU A 231 0.46 -27.61 10.70
N GLY A 232 -0.85 -27.53 10.82
CA GLY A 232 -1.66 -28.44 11.63
C GLY A 232 -1.66 -29.85 11.02
N GLY A 233 -1.55 -30.88 11.89
CA GLY A 233 -1.76 -32.26 11.47
C GLY A 233 -3.23 -32.54 11.10
N VAL A 234 -3.46 -33.68 10.47
CA VAL A 234 -4.80 -34.14 10.06
C VAL A 234 -5.82 -34.07 11.20
N ASP A 235 -5.38 -34.39 12.42
CA ASP A 235 -6.24 -34.42 13.61
C ASP A 235 -6.72 -33.03 14.06
N GLN A 236 -6.00 -31.97 13.74
CA GLN A 236 -6.36 -30.58 14.09
C GLN A 236 -7.09 -29.85 12.99
N PHE A 237 -7.05 -30.36 11.76
CA PHE A 237 -7.56 -29.67 10.58
C PHE A 237 -9.06 -29.30 10.72
N GLU A 238 -9.93 -30.28 11.03
CA GLU A 238 -11.38 -30.05 11.17
C GLU A 238 -11.69 -29.07 12.34
N GLU A 239 -10.94 -29.12 13.42
CA GLU A 239 -11.08 -28.20 14.55
C GLU A 239 -10.72 -26.76 14.15
N ILE A 240 -9.61 -26.55 13.43
CA ILE A 240 -9.18 -25.23 12.94
C ILE A 240 -10.23 -24.68 11.96
N VAL A 241 -10.71 -25.50 11.01
CA VAL A 241 -11.78 -25.10 10.09
C VAL A 241 -13.03 -24.69 10.85
N SER A 242 -13.46 -25.49 11.83
CA SER A 242 -14.65 -25.19 12.64
C SER A 242 -14.52 -23.87 13.41
N ARG A 243 -13.36 -23.56 13.96
CA ARG A 243 -13.10 -22.29 14.66
C ARG A 243 -13.14 -21.10 13.71
N PHE A 244 -12.48 -21.23 12.56
CA PHE A 244 -12.55 -20.19 11.54
C PHE A 244 -13.99 -19.89 11.11
N MET A 245 -14.80 -20.92 10.79
CA MET A 245 -16.18 -20.73 10.35
C MET A 245 -17.03 -20.02 11.42
N LYS A 246 -16.80 -20.30 12.71
CA LYS A 246 -17.50 -19.59 13.80
C LYS A 246 -17.08 -18.12 13.90
N VAL A 247 -15.81 -17.78 13.70
CA VAL A 247 -15.34 -16.40 13.66
C VAL A 247 -15.88 -15.67 12.44
N GLU A 248 -15.89 -16.34 11.29
CA GLU A 248 -16.43 -15.80 10.03
C GLU A 248 -17.92 -15.46 10.18
N GLU A 249 -18.72 -16.37 10.72
CA GLU A 249 -20.15 -16.18 10.96
C GLU A 249 -20.42 -15.06 11.99
N ALA A 250 -19.69 -15.07 13.12
CA ALA A 250 -19.88 -14.12 14.21
C ALA A 250 -19.65 -12.66 13.81
N PHE A 251 -18.73 -12.41 12.87
CA PHE A 251 -18.35 -11.06 12.42
C PHE A 251 -18.75 -10.77 10.96
N GLU A 252 -19.49 -11.65 10.31
CA GLU A 252 -19.91 -11.52 8.91
C GLU A 252 -18.71 -11.18 7.97
N LEU A 253 -17.59 -11.90 8.13
CA LEU A 253 -16.33 -11.58 7.46
C LEU A 253 -16.43 -11.53 5.94
N ARG A 254 -17.29 -12.36 5.32
CA ARG A 254 -17.54 -12.33 3.86
C ARG A 254 -18.07 -10.99 3.39
N LYS A 255 -18.80 -10.26 4.24
CA LYS A 255 -19.29 -8.91 3.95
C LYS A 255 -18.27 -7.84 4.33
N LEU A 256 -17.66 -8.00 5.50
CA LEU A 256 -16.73 -7.02 6.08
C LEU A 256 -15.40 -6.95 5.31
N ASN A 257 -14.77 -8.09 5.07
CA ASN A 257 -13.49 -8.19 4.36
C ASN A 257 -13.35 -9.55 3.65
N PRO A 258 -13.91 -9.70 2.45
CA PRO A 258 -13.83 -10.94 1.68
C PRO A 258 -12.40 -11.35 1.33
N TYR A 259 -11.46 -10.40 1.26
CA TYR A 259 -10.06 -10.67 0.89
C TYR A 259 -9.34 -11.57 1.89
N VAL A 260 -9.67 -11.48 3.18
CA VAL A 260 -9.07 -12.36 4.19
C VAL A 260 -9.73 -13.73 4.21
N VAL A 261 -10.98 -13.85 3.72
CA VAL A 261 -11.72 -15.12 3.67
C VAL A 261 -11.31 -15.98 2.48
N MET A 262 -11.11 -15.39 1.30
CA MET A 262 -10.79 -16.10 0.06
C MET A 262 -9.57 -17.03 0.18
N PRO A 263 -8.40 -16.59 0.69
CA PRO A 263 -7.24 -17.48 0.84
C PRO A 263 -7.50 -18.65 1.77
N ILE A 264 -8.31 -18.45 2.81
CA ILE A 264 -8.64 -19.50 3.78
C ILE A 264 -9.51 -20.57 3.12
N LEU A 265 -10.53 -20.18 2.34
CA LEU A 265 -11.37 -21.12 1.61
C LEU A 265 -10.55 -22.01 0.66
N LEU A 266 -9.53 -21.42 -0.01
CA LEU A 266 -8.62 -22.18 -0.86
C LEU A 266 -7.78 -23.18 -0.07
N VAL A 267 -7.18 -22.76 1.06
CA VAL A 267 -6.37 -23.65 1.91
C VAL A 267 -7.22 -24.76 2.52
N VAL A 268 -8.46 -24.46 2.93
CA VAL A 268 -9.41 -25.47 3.42
C VAL A 268 -9.76 -26.48 2.32
N ALA A 269 -10.04 -26.00 1.11
CA ALA A 269 -10.33 -26.90 -0.03
C ALA A 269 -9.13 -27.79 -0.37
N GLN A 270 -7.90 -27.23 -0.37
CA GLN A 270 -6.67 -28.02 -0.56
C GLN A 270 -6.54 -29.14 0.50
N GLY A 271 -6.77 -28.82 1.77
CA GLY A 271 -6.73 -29.80 2.85
C GLY A 271 -7.76 -30.92 2.63
N TYR A 272 -8.98 -30.61 2.22
CA TYR A 272 -9.99 -31.63 1.93
C TYR A 272 -9.63 -32.49 0.71
N VAL A 273 -9.02 -31.92 -0.34
CA VAL A 273 -8.49 -32.72 -1.46
C VAL A 273 -7.43 -33.71 -0.98
N GLN A 274 -6.47 -33.24 -0.17
CA GLN A 274 -5.43 -34.11 0.40
C GLN A 274 -5.96 -35.22 1.32
N LEU A 275 -7.09 -34.96 1.99
CA LEU A 275 -7.80 -35.95 2.81
C LEU A 275 -8.71 -36.88 1.98
N GLY A 276 -8.76 -36.74 0.65
CA GLY A 276 -9.65 -37.52 -0.23
C GLY A 276 -11.12 -37.16 -0.12
N LYS A 277 -11.50 -36.06 0.54
CA LYS A 277 -12.88 -35.59 0.75
C LYS A 277 -13.25 -34.59 -0.35
N VAL A 278 -13.27 -35.05 -1.61
CA VAL A 278 -13.45 -34.24 -2.81
C VAL A 278 -14.73 -33.38 -2.78
N GLU A 279 -15.87 -33.93 -2.36
CA GLU A 279 -17.12 -33.18 -2.30
C GLU A 279 -17.06 -32.00 -1.34
N LYS A 280 -16.47 -32.21 -0.16
CA LYS A 280 -16.23 -31.07 0.77
C LYS A 280 -15.32 -30.03 0.17
N ALA A 281 -14.25 -30.42 -0.54
CA ALA A 281 -13.38 -29.47 -1.23
C ALA A 281 -14.15 -28.64 -2.25
N LEU A 282 -15.00 -29.27 -3.05
CA LEU A 282 -15.85 -28.60 -4.04
C LEU A 282 -16.87 -27.64 -3.40
N ASP A 283 -17.39 -27.94 -2.21
CA ASP A 283 -18.27 -27.02 -1.46
C ASP A 283 -17.54 -25.73 -1.09
N TYR A 284 -16.31 -25.83 -0.56
CA TYR A 284 -15.49 -24.64 -0.24
C TYR A 284 -15.03 -23.87 -1.48
N LEU A 285 -14.75 -24.55 -2.60
CA LEU A 285 -14.43 -23.92 -3.87
C LEU A 285 -15.67 -23.24 -4.50
N ASP A 286 -16.86 -23.75 -4.28
CA ASP A 286 -18.11 -23.08 -4.68
C ASP A 286 -18.31 -21.79 -3.88
N ASP A 287 -18.10 -21.83 -2.57
CA ASP A 287 -18.12 -20.64 -1.72
C ASP A 287 -17.06 -19.60 -2.15
N TYR A 288 -15.83 -20.06 -2.46
CA TYR A 288 -14.79 -19.19 -3.01
C TYR A 288 -15.23 -18.55 -4.33
N SER A 289 -15.73 -19.35 -5.28
CA SER A 289 -16.18 -18.85 -6.58
C SER A 289 -17.32 -17.85 -6.46
N LYS A 290 -18.32 -18.10 -5.58
CA LYS A 290 -19.40 -17.17 -5.28
C LYS A 290 -18.85 -15.86 -4.69
N LEU A 291 -17.90 -15.95 -3.76
CA LEU A 291 -17.33 -14.80 -3.12
C LEU A 291 -16.55 -13.93 -4.11
N CYS A 292 -15.86 -14.53 -5.09
CA CYS A 292 -15.12 -13.82 -6.15
C CYS A 292 -16.03 -13.16 -7.21
N THR A 293 -17.28 -13.57 -7.32
CA THR A 293 -18.23 -13.08 -8.36
C THR A 293 -19.38 -12.24 -7.80
N TYR A 294 -19.52 -12.18 -6.47
CA TYR A 294 -20.52 -11.36 -5.82
C TYR A 294 -20.25 -9.87 -6.07
N ASP A 295 -21.23 -8.98 -5.85
CA ASP A 295 -21.19 -7.51 -6.08
C ASP A 295 -20.08 -6.77 -5.29
N PHE A 296 -18.84 -7.27 -5.36
CA PHE A 296 -17.66 -6.63 -4.74
C PHE A 296 -17.04 -5.53 -5.56
N TYR A 297 -17.39 -5.44 -6.82
CA TYR A 297 -16.79 -4.46 -7.72
C TYR A 297 -17.59 -3.14 -7.72
N PRO A 298 -16.91 -1.98 -7.68
CA PRO A 298 -15.47 -1.80 -7.45
C PRO A 298 -15.03 -2.31 -6.08
N LEU A 299 -13.81 -2.88 -6.04
CA LEU A 299 -13.25 -3.46 -4.82
C LEU A 299 -12.98 -2.39 -3.77
N LYS A 300 -13.81 -2.37 -2.71
CA LYS A 300 -13.68 -1.47 -1.56
C LYS A 300 -13.89 -2.23 -0.26
N PHE A 301 -13.20 -1.81 0.78
CA PHE A 301 -13.54 -2.27 2.12
C PHE A 301 -14.86 -1.63 2.54
N ARG A 302 -15.74 -2.43 3.10
CA ARG A 302 -17.10 -2.02 3.50
C ARG A 302 -17.26 -2.21 5.00
N GLY A 303 -18.04 -1.35 5.62
CA GLY A 303 -18.50 -1.53 6.98
C GLY A 303 -19.65 -2.54 7.07
N THR A 304 -20.00 -2.87 8.29
CA THR A 304 -21.22 -3.60 8.65
C THR A 304 -21.97 -2.80 9.73
N PRO A 305 -23.21 -3.15 10.07
CA PRO A 305 -23.88 -2.46 11.18
C PRO A 305 -23.12 -2.50 12.51
N PHE A 306 -22.25 -3.50 12.71
CA PHE A 306 -21.38 -3.58 13.88
C PHE A 306 -20.10 -2.76 13.72
N PHE A 307 -19.55 -2.69 12.50
CA PHE A 307 -18.34 -1.95 12.16
C PHE A 307 -18.70 -0.75 11.25
N ASP A 308 -19.47 0.20 11.78
CA ASP A 308 -20.02 1.32 11.02
C ASP A 308 -19.02 2.47 10.74
N VAL A 309 -17.82 2.45 11.35
CA VAL A 309 -16.79 3.48 11.15
C VAL A 309 -15.62 3.03 10.25
N ILE A 310 -15.60 1.77 9.81
CA ILE A 310 -14.42 1.19 9.15
C ILE A 310 -14.21 1.76 7.75
N GLU A 311 -15.26 2.09 7.00
CA GLU A 311 -15.12 2.71 5.67
C GLU A 311 -14.42 4.08 5.78
N ASP A 312 -14.88 4.94 6.69
CA ASP A 312 -14.30 6.26 6.91
C ASP A 312 -12.84 6.15 7.41
N TRP A 313 -12.57 5.16 8.26
CA TRP A 313 -11.22 4.90 8.73
C TRP A 313 -10.27 4.51 7.58
N TYR A 314 -10.69 3.65 6.65
CA TYR A 314 -9.88 3.31 5.46
C TYR A 314 -9.61 4.51 4.56
N GLU A 315 -10.56 5.46 4.45
CA GLU A 315 -10.33 6.68 3.67
C GLU A 315 -9.22 7.58 4.28
N THR A 316 -8.86 7.39 5.55
CA THR A 316 -7.74 8.11 6.18
C THR A 316 -6.37 7.60 5.72
N PHE A 317 -6.27 6.43 5.10
CA PHE A 317 -5.01 5.84 4.64
C PHE A 317 -4.45 6.58 3.42
N ASP A 318 -3.15 6.39 3.14
CA ASP A 318 -2.47 7.10 2.06
C ASP A 318 -3.08 6.82 0.68
N LEU A 319 -3.52 5.59 0.45
CA LEU A 319 -4.21 5.22 -0.78
C LEU A 319 -5.74 5.29 -0.66
N GLY A 320 -6.28 5.63 0.53
CA GLY A 320 -7.71 5.58 0.81
C GLY A 320 -8.27 4.16 0.75
N ASN A 321 -9.58 4.05 0.54
CA ASN A 321 -10.29 2.78 0.47
C ASN A 321 -10.20 2.16 -0.94
N ILE A 322 -8.98 1.83 -1.40
CA ILE A 322 -8.72 1.16 -2.67
C ILE A 322 -7.87 -0.09 -2.49
N VAL A 323 -8.00 -1.01 -3.41
CA VAL A 323 -7.14 -2.20 -3.46
C VAL A 323 -5.83 -1.91 -4.20
N PRO A 324 -4.74 -2.62 -3.87
CA PRO A 324 -3.40 -2.33 -4.38
C PRO A 324 -3.14 -2.80 -5.82
N ARG A 325 -4.13 -3.39 -6.51
CA ARG A 325 -4.03 -3.94 -7.87
C ARG A 325 -5.28 -3.62 -8.68
N ASP A 326 -5.13 -3.55 -10.00
CA ASP A 326 -6.26 -3.39 -10.93
C ASP A 326 -7.20 -4.61 -10.86
N GLU A 327 -8.52 -4.35 -11.00
CA GLU A 327 -9.56 -5.40 -10.93
C GLU A 327 -9.37 -6.52 -11.96
N VAL A 328 -8.90 -6.20 -13.16
CA VAL A 328 -8.63 -7.19 -14.22
C VAL A 328 -7.58 -8.19 -13.76
N LEU A 329 -6.49 -7.70 -13.14
CA LEU A 329 -5.44 -8.55 -12.60
C LEU A 329 -5.92 -9.36 -11.39
N ILE A 330 -6.77 -8.79 -10.56
CA ILE A 330 -7.33 -9.49 -9.40
C ILE A 330 -8.24 -10.64 -9.87
N LYS A 331 -9.18 -10.38 -10.79
CA LYS A 331 -10.05 -11.41 -11.38
C LYS A 331 -9.24 -12.55 -12.00
N LYS A 332 -8.23 -12.20 -12.79
CA LYS A 332 -7.32 -13.19 -13.36
C LYS A 332 -6.63 -14.03 -12.30
N SER A 333 -6.08 -13.38 -11.25
CA SER A 333 -5.40 -14.08 -10.16
C SER A 333 -6.34 -15.02 -9.39
N MET A 334 -7.61 -14.65 -9.20
CA MET A 334 -8.62 -15.50 -8.55
C MET A 334 -8.89 -16.77 -9.36
N LYS A 335 -8.97 -16.64 -10.67
CA LYS A 335 -9.13 -17.79 -11.58
C LYS A 335 -7.88 -18.67 -11.64
N ASP A 336 -6.71 -18.03 -11.74
CA ASP A 336 -5.41 -18.71 -11.77
C ASP A 336 -5.15 -19.48 -10.46
N ALA A 337 -5.64 -18.99 -9.32
CA ALA A 337 -5.55 -19.67 -8.03
C ALA A 337 -6.25 -21.04 -8.01
N LEU A 338 -7.23 -21.27 -8.87
CA LEU A 338 -7.84 -22.59 -9.04
C LEU A 338 -7.10 -23.43 -10.10
N LEU A 339 -6.84 -22.83 -11.26
CA LEU A 339 -6.31 -23.55 -12.42
C LEU A 339 -4.84 -23.94 -12.28
N GLN A 340 -4.02 -23.08 -11.67
CA GLN A 340 -2.57 -23.29 -11.55
C GLN A 340 -2.16 -23.96 -10.24
N ASN A 341 -3.12 -24.22 -9.35
CA ASN A 341 -2.84 -24.89 -8.09
C ASN A 341 -2.61 -26.40 -8.31
N PRO A 342 -1.42 -26.93 -8.02
CA PRO A 342 -1.12 -28.33 -8.27
C PRO A 342 -1.99 -29.31 -7.48
N VAL A 343 -2.52 -28.92 -6.31
CA VAL A 343 -3.41 -29.77 -5.51
C VAL A 343 -4.76 -29.96 -6.20
N PHE A 344 -5.23 -28.98 -6.96
CA PHE A 344 -6.52 -29.05 -7.66
C PHE A 344 -6.44 -29.73 -9.03
N THR A 345 -5.26 -30.11 -9.49
CA THR A 345 -5.09 -30.83 -10.78
C THR A 345 -5.98 -32.09 -10.85
N VAL A 346 -6.16 -32.79 -9.73
CA VAL A 346 -7.02 -33.99 -9.64
C VAL A 346 -8.52 -33.67 -9.85
N LEU A 347 -8.90 -32.41 -9.79
CA LEU A 347 -10.27 -31.92 -10.00
C LEU A 347 -10.54 -31.44 -11.42
N HIS A 348 -9.52 -31.30 -12.29
CA HIS A 348 -9.68 -30.68 -13.60
C HIS A 348 -10.67 -31.42 -14.52
N GLU A 349 -10.84 -32.74 -14.35
CA GLU A 349 -11.83 -33.53 -15.09
C GLU A 349 -13.21 -33.57 -14.41
N ASN A 350 -13.36 -32.93 -13.25
CA ASN A 350 -14.65 -32.92 -12.53
C ASN A 350 -15.57 -31.82 -13.11
N GLU A 351 -16.76 -32.17 -13.54
CA GLU A 351 -17.71 -31.24 -14.14
C GLU A 351 -18.08 -30.08 -13.22
N ARG A 352 -18.24 -30.35 -11.91
CA ARG A 352 -18.53 -29.31 -10.92
C ARG A 352 -17.40 -28.32 -10.80
N PHE A 353 -16.14 -28.78 -10.77
CA PHE A 353 -14.96 -27.91 -10.74
C PHE A 353 -14.87 -27.04 -12.00
N THR A 354 -15.07 -27.63 -13.19
CA THR A 354 -15.08 -26.89 -14.45
C THR A 354 -16.12 -25.77 -14.45
N HIS A 355 -17.31 -26.04 -13.91
CA HIS A 355 -18.36 -25.03 -13.78
C HIS A 355 -17.94 -23.86 -12.86
N LEU A 356 -17.27 -24.16 -11.72
CA LEU A 356 -16.77 -23.15 -10.79
C LEU A 356 -15.72 -22.23 -11.45
N VAL A 357 -14.78 -22.81 -12.20
CA VAL A 357 -13.75 -22.07 -12.93
C VAL A 357 -14.35 -21.18 -14.02
N ASN A 358 -15.38 -21.66 -14.73
CA ASN A 358 -16.06 -20.87 -15.77
C ASN A 358 -16.79 -19.66 -15.18
N ARG A 359 -17.44 -19.82 -14.01
CA ARG A 359 -18.08 -18.71 -13.28
C ARG A 359 -17.09 -17.56 -13.00
N LEU A 360 -15.81 -17.85 -12.74
CA LEU A 360 -14.77 -16.83 -12.51
C LEU A 360 -14.30 -16.14 -13.80
N GLY A 361 -14.77 -16.56 -14.95
CA GLY A 361 -14.43 -15.98 -16.26
C GLY A 361 -15.53 -15.06 -16.83
N GLU A 362 -16.65 -15.03 -16.17
CA GLU A 362 -17.80 -14.14 -16.46
C GLU A 362 -17.67 -12.82 -15.66
#